data_8998220d982a40d00af28c3cc2eb6e28
#
_entry.id   8998220d982a40d00af28c3cc2eb6e28
#
_cell.length_a   1.000
_cell.length_b   1.000
_cell.length_c   1.000
_cell.angle_alpha   90.00
_cell.angle_beta   90.00
_cell.angle_gamma   90.00
#
_symmetry.space_group_name_H-M   'P 1'
#
loop_
_entity.id
_entity.type
_entity.pdbx_description
1 polymer ?
#
loop_
_entity_poly.entity_id
_entity_poly.type
_entity_poly.pdbx_seq_one_letter_code
_entity_poly.pdbx_strand_id
1 'polypeptide(L)'
;MNPYEIPASVQPLPNRALVAAALAAESRWIILKELAKGEPRMTKELARLIGTSPDATAKQMFMLRRAGLVEQVYGKLYTIPKKYLPQPGQPVVDFGHCLLRLDAA
;
A
#
# COMPACT_ATOMS: atom_id res chain seq x y z
N MET A 1 -3.98 -18.96 27.46
CA MET A 1 -4.00 -18.11 26.25
C MET A 1 -3.18 -16.87 26.49
N ASN A 2 -2.28 -16.54 25.59
CA ASN A 2 -1.48 -15.32 25.69
C ASN A 2 -2.41 -14.11 25.46
N PRO A 3 -2.50 -13.15 26.39
CA PRO A 3 -3.38 -11.99 26.22
C PRO A 3 -3.00 -11.09 25.03
N TYR A 4 -1.77 -11.25 24.53
CA TYR A 4 -1.30 -10.49 23.37
C TYR A 4 -1.50 -11.23 22.06
N GLU A 5 -2.03 -12.43 22.12
CA GLU A 5 -2.28 -13.23 20.93
C GLU A 5 -3.54 -12.74 20.22
N ILE A 6 -3.40 -12.45 18.92
CA ILE A 6 -4.51 -12.02 18.10
C ILE A 6 -5.35 -13.25 17.73
N PRO A 7 -6.68 -13.25 18.01
CA PRO A 7 -7.52 -14.37 17.61
C PRO A 7 -7.44 -14.63 16.10
N ALA A 8 -7.51 -15.89 15.69
CA ALA A 8 -7.43 -16.27 14.29
C ALA A 8 -8.52 -15.61 13.43
N SER A 9 -9.63 -15.23 14.05
CA SER A 9 -10.73 -14.54 13.36
C SER A 9 -10.45 -13.06 13.10
N VAL A 10 -9.41 -12.49 13.72
CA VAL A 10 -9.03 -11.08 13.56
C VAL A 10 -7.76 -11.02 12.73
N GLN A 11 -7.83 -10.37 11.58
CA GLN A 11 -6.65 -10.16 10.75
C GLN A 11 -5.74 -9.13 11.40
N PRO A 12 -4.41 -9.41 11.50
CA PRO A 12 -3.49 -8.44 12.06
C PRO A 12 -3.44 -7.17 11.19
N LEU A 13 -3.36 -6.02 11.84
CA LEU A 13 -3.12 -4.76 11.17
C LEU A 13 -1.68 -4.68 10.70
N PRO A 14 -1.38 -3.87 9.67
CA PRO A 14 0.00 -3.60 9.28
C PRO A 14 0.81 -3.07 10.45
N ASN A 15 2.11 -3.37 10.47
CA ASN A 15 3.00 -2.87 11.51
C ASN A 15 3.07 -1.34 11.46
N ARG A 16 2.69 -0.68 12.54
CA ARG A 16 2.58 0.78 12.61
C ARG A 16 3.89 1.50 12.29
N ALA A 17 5.01 1.01 12.80
CA ALA A 17 6.31 1.62 12.54
C ALA A 17 6.72 1.49 11.07
N LEU A 18 6.45 0.34 10.46
CA LEU A 18 6.72 0.11 9.04
C LEU A 18 5.80 0.96 8.16
N VAL A 19 4.53 1.10 8.55
CA VAL A 19 3.59 1.96 7.84
C VAL A 19 4.08 3.41 7.85
N ALA A 20 4.45 3.92 9.02
CA ALA A 20 4.94 5.29 9.14
C ALA A 20 6.19 5.51 8.28
N ALA A 21 7.14 4.56 8.31
CA ALA A 21 8.35 4.64 7.49
C ALA A 21 8.02 4.61 6.00
N ALA A 22 7.10 3.74 5.59
CA ALA A 22 6.70 3.63 4.19
C ALA A 22 6.02 4.89 3.67
N LEU A 23 5.30 5.60 4.53
CA LEU A 23 4.58 6.82 4.16
C LEU A 23 5.44 8.09 4.25
N ALA A 24 6.73 7.96 4.58
CA ALA A 24 7.61 9.11 4.76
C ALA A 24 8.16 9.69 3.45
N ALA A 25 7.79 9.15 2.29
CA ALA A 25 8.26 9.63 1.00
C ALA A 25 7.09 9.92 0.05
N GLU A 26 7.14 11.06 -0.62
CA GLU A 26 6.09 11.48 -1.53
C GLU A 26 5.88 10.51 -2.69
N SER A 27 6.96 9.94 -3.23
CA SER A 27 6.84 8.96 -4.31
C SER A 27 5.96 7.77 -3.93
N ARG A 28 6.02 7.33 -2.69
CA ARG A 28 5.18 6.23 -2.21
C ARG A 28 3.72 6.64 -2.08
N TRP A 29 3.44 7.89 -1.75
CA TRP A 29 2.07 8.42 -1.78
C TRP A 29 1.49 8.42 -3.18
N ILE A 30 2.28 8.84 -4.17
CA ILE A 30 1.86 8.85 -5.58
C ILE A 30 1.54 7.42 -6.04
N ILE A 31 2.37 6.45 -5.67
CA ILE A 31 2.14 5.04 -5.98
C ILE A 31 0.83 4.56 -5.36
N LEU A 32 0.62 4.83 -4.07
CA LEU A 32 -0.59 4.40 -3.37
C LEU A 32 -1.84 5.04 -3.97
N LYS A 33 -1.76 6.30 -4.36
CA LYS A 33 -2.87 7.00 -5.02
C LYS A 33 -3.25 6.33 -6.33
N GLU A 34 -2.26 5.91 -7.12
CA GLU A 34 -2.51 5.18 -8.36
C GLU A 34 -3.13 3.81 -8.10
N LEU A 35 -2.56 3.06 -7.16
CA LEU A 35 -3.05 1.73 -6.83
C LEU A 35 -4.42 1.75 -6.15
N ALA A 36 -4.78 2.86 -5.53
CA ALA A 36 -6.10 3.01 -4.90
C ALA A 36 -7.25 3.02 -5.92
N LYS A 37 -6.93 3.19 -7.20
CA LYS A 37 -7.93 3.06 -8.28
C LYS A 37 -8.42 1.61 -8.44
N GLY A 38 -7.73 0.65 -7.83
CA GLY A 38 -8.13 -0.76 -7.82
C GLY A 38 -7.54 -1.61 -8.93
N GLU A 39 -6.80 -1.03 -9.85
CA GLU A 39 -6.17 -1.77 -10.95
C GLU A 39 -4.73 -2.13 -10.61
N PRO A 40 -4.34 -3.41 -10.73
CA PRO A 40 -2.94 -3.80 -10.53
C PRO A 40 -2.02 -3.12 -11.55
N ARG A 41 -0.79 -2.81 -11.11
CA ARG A 41 0.20 -2.13 -11.95
C ARG A 41 1.55 -2.83 -11.90
N MET A 42 2.27 -2.78 -13.00
CA MET A 42 3.64 -3.27 -13.09
C MET A 42 4.63 -2.24 -12.57
N THR A 43 5.79 -2.71 -12.09
CA THR A 43 6.85 -1.84 -11.59
C THR A 43 7.23 -0.76 -12.61
N LYS A 44 7.36 -1.10 -13.89
CA LYS A 44 7.76 -0.12 -14.91
C LYS A 44 6.69 0.95 -15.16
N GLU A 45 5.42 0.61 -14.99
CA GLU A 45 4.34 1.59 -15.08
C GLU A 45 4.42 2.59 -13.93
N LEU A 46 4.66 2.09 -12.72
CA LEU A 46 4.83 2.93 -11.54
C LEU A 46 6.11 3.77 -11.65
N ALA A 47 7.17 3.20 -12.23
CA ALA A 47 8.42 3.92 -12.45
C ALA A 47 8.21 5.14 -13.36
N ARG A 48 7.43 4.99 -14.41
CA ARG A 48 7.08 6.12 -15.28
C ARG A 48 6.28 7.18 -14.53
N LEU A 49 5.35 6.74 -13.70
CA LEU A 49 4.49 7.63 -12.92
C LEU A 49 5.29 8.52 -11.97
N ILE A 50 6.28 7.95 -11.27
CA ILE A 50 7.09 8.70 -10.30
C ILE A 50 8.38 9.26 -10.88
N GLY A 51 8.65 9.00 -12.18
CA GLY A 51 9.80 9.60 -12.88
C GLY A 51 11.16 9.06 -12.47
N THR A 52 11.24 7.77 -12.15
CA THR A 52 12.51 7.15 -11.76
C THR A 52 12.71 5.80 -12.46
N SER A 53 13.85 5.15 -12.19
CA SER A 53 14.16 3.86 -12.80
C SER A 53 13.30 2.74 -12.21
N PRO A 54 13.11 1.63 -12.95
CA PRO A 54 12.44 0.44 -12.40
C PRO A 54 13.14 -0.10 -11.15
N ASP A 55 14.47 -0.07 -11.10
CA ASP A 55 15.22 -0.55 -9.92
C ASP A 55 14.94 0.30 -8.69
N ALA A 56 14.96 1.61 -8.84
CA ALA A 56 14.63 2.53 -7.73
C ALA A 56 13.17 2.36 -7.30
N THR A 57 12.26 2.16 -8.26
CA THR A 57 10.86 1.91 -7.98
C THR A 57 10.66 0.59 -7.23
N ALA A 58 11.40 -0.45 -7.61
CA ALA A 58 11.33 -1.74 -6.93
C ALA A 58 11.68 -1.61 -5.44
N LYS A 59 12.62 -0.74 -5.10
CA LYS A 59 12.96 -0.45 -3.70
C LYS A 59 11.80 0.21 -2.97
N GLN A 60 11.09 1.14 -3.62
CA GLN A 60 9.90 1.77 -3.07
C GLN A 60 8.81 0.72 -2.82
N MET A 61 8.59 -0.17 -3.79
CA MET A 61 7.58 -1.22 -3.67
C MET A 61 7.93 -2.21 -2.56
N PHE A 62 9.21 -2.51 -2.39
CA PHE A 62 9.66 -3.37 -1.29
C PHE A 62 9.28 -2.76 0.07
N MET A 63 9.49 -1.48 0.25
CA MET A 63 9.12 -0.78 1.49
C MET A 63 7.60 -0.84 1.74
N LEU A 64 6.81 -0.58 0.71
CA LEU A 64 5.35 -0.64 0.81
C LEU A 64 4.87 -2.06 1.08
N ARG A 65 5.47 -3.05 0.43
CA ARG A 65 5.11 -4.46 0.62
C ARG A 65 5.47 -4.94 2.01
N ARG A 66 6.65 -4.58 2.50
CA ARG A 66 7.09 -4.92 3.85
C ARG A 66 6.16 -4.33 4.90
N ALA A 67 5.63 -3.14 4.67
CA ALA A 67 4.66 -2.50 5.56
C ALA A 67 3.27 -3.11 5.47
N GLY A 68 3.01 -3.99 4.49
CA GLY A 68 1.70 -4.60 4.30
C GLY A 68 0.71 -3.73 3.55
N LEU A 69 1.16 -2.65 2.92
CA LEU A 69 0.28 -1.70 2.23
C LEU A 69 0.01 -2.09 0.78
N VAL A 70 0.88 -2.89 0.19
CA VAL A 70 0.71 -3.44 -1.15
C VAL A 70 1.05 -4.92 -1.14
N GLU A 71 0.53 -5.63 -2.14
CA GLU A 71 0.86 -7.04 -2.36
C GLU A 71 1.14 -7.28 -3.83
N GLN A 72 1.87 -8.35 -4.12
CA GLN A 72 2.11 -8.81 -5.49
C GLN A 72 1.03 -9.80 -5.89
N VAL A 73 0.46 -9.60 -7.07
CA VAL A 73 -0.53 -10.51 -7.64
C VAL A 73 -0.09 -10.91 -9.05
N TYR A 74 -0.49 -12.09 -9.47
CA TYR A 74 -0.14 -12.64 -10.79
C TYR A 74 1.37 -12.60 -11.07
N GLY A 75 2.20 -12.70 -10.02
CA GLY A 75 3.66 -12.78 -10.11
C GLY A 75 4.40 -11.47 -10.33
N LYS A 76 3.80 -10.47 -10.95
CA LYS A 76 4.50 -9.22 -11.34
C LYS A 76 3.75 -7.95 -11.05
N LEU A 77 2.46 -8.03 -10.79
CA LEU A 77 1.62 -6.85 -10.61
C LEU A 77 1.53 -6.51 -9.12
N TYR A 78 1.47 -5.21 -8.82
CA TYR A 78 1.27 -4.73 -7.47
C TYR A 78 -0.12 -4.14 -7.33
N THR A 79 -0.73 -4.36 -6.19
CA THR A 79 -2.04 -3.81 -5.84
C THR A 79 -2.12 -3.54 -4.35
N ILE A 80 -3.04 -2.66 -3.95
CA ILE A 80 -3.42 -2.54 -2.53
C ILE A 80 -4.33 -3.73 -2.21
N PRO A 81 -4.11 -4.43 -1.07
CA PRO A 81 -5.01 -5.51 -0.67
C PRO A 81 -6.46 -5.05 -0.70
N LYS A 82 -7.35 -5.90 -1.21
CA LYS A 82 -8.77 -5.57 -1.40
C LYS A 82 -9.44 -5.02 -0.15
N LYS A 83 -9.06 -5.54 1.01
CA LYS A 83 -9.63 -5.12 2.30
C LYS A 83 -9.36 -3.67 2.64
N TYR A 84 -8.36 -3.04 2.00
CA TYR A 84 -8.00 -1.64 2.25
C TYR A 84 -8.47 -0.71 1.15
N LEU A 85 -8.96 -1.22 0.02
CA LEU A 85 -9.38 -0.38 -1.09
C LEU A 85 -10.55 0.51 -0.70
N PRO A 86 -10.62 1.74 -1.27
CA PRO A 86 -11.72 2.65 -0.99
C PRO A 86 -13.07 2.03 -1.36
N GLN A 87 -14.07 2.28 -0.53
CA GLN A 87 -15.45 1.94 -0.85
C GLN A 87 -16.01 2.93 -1.88
N PRO A 88 -17.03 2.54 -2.66
CA PRO A 88 -17.63 3.45 -3.60
C PRO A 88 -18.07 4.78 -2.94
N GLY A 89 -17.64 5.89 -3.52
CA GLY A 89 -17.96 7.22 -3.00
C GLY A 89 -17.08 7.71 -1.85
N GLN A 90 -16.12 6.94 -1.41
CA GLN A 90 -15.21 7.32 -0.34
C GLN A 90 -13.75 7.24 -0.84
N PRO A 91 -13.08 8.37 -1.05
CA PRO A 91 -11.69 8.40 -1.55
C PRO A 91 -10.67 8.18 -0.42
N VAL A 92 -10.92 7.20 0.44
CA VAL A 92 -10.12 6.93 1.63
C VAL A 92 -9.68 5.48 1.63
N VAL A 93 -8.39 5.25 1.82
CA VAL A 93 -7.82 3.93 2.07
C VAL A 93 -7.61 3.78 3.57
N ASP A 94 -8.23 2.76 4.16
CA ASP A 94 -8.14 2.49 5.59
C ASP A 94 -7.18 1.32 5.83
N PHE A 95 -6.00 1.64 6.35
CA PHE A 95 -4.99 0.64 6.70
C PHE A 95 -5.08 0.19 8.16
N GLY A 96 -6.14 0.58 8.87
CA GLY A 96 -6.35 0.21 10.26
C GLY A 96 -5.72 1.18 11.26
N HIS A 97 -4.43 1.48 11.08
CA HIS A 97 -3.73 2.46 11.93
C HIS A 97 -3.88 3.88 11.43
N CYS A 98 -4.19 4.05 10.17
CA CYS A 98 -4.34 5.36 9.55
C CYS A 98 -5.31 5.30 8.38
N LEU A 99 -5.95 6.42 8.15
CA LEU A 99 -6.80 6.66 6.99
C LEU A 99 -6.07 7.61 6.06
N LEU A 100 -5.93 7.21 4.79
CA LEU A 100 -5.27 8.06 3.79
C LEU A 100 -6.31 8.63 2.84
N ARG A 101 -6.37 9.95 2.78
CA ARG A 101 -7.18 10.64 1.77
C ARG A 101 -6.34 10.82 0.53
N LEU A 102 -6.61 10.00 -0.48
CA LEU A 102 -5.83 9.97 -1.71
C LEU A 102 -6.44 10.84 -2.82
N ASP A 103 -7.55 11.49 -2.56
CA ASP A 103 -8.18 12.46 -3.45
C ASP A 103 -7.60 13.87 -3.29
N ALA A 104 -6.94 14.14 -2.17
CA ALA A 104 -6.34 15.44 -1.91
C ALA A 104 -5.06 15.62 -2.73
N ALA A 105 -4.88 16.78 -3.29
CA ALA A 105 -3.67 17.13 -4.03
C ALA A 105 -2.48 17.27 -3.10
#